data_73b1b38797e9da6ee38e5e25c6fea49d
#
_entry.id   73b1b38797e9da6ee38e5e25c6fea49d
#
_cell.length_a   1.000
_cell.length_b   1.000
_cell.length_c   1.000
_cell.angle_alpha   90.00
_cell.angle_beta   90.00
_cell.angle_gamma   90.00
#
_symmetry.space_group_name_H-M   'P 1'
#
loop_
_entity.id
_entity.type
_entity.pdbx_description
1 polymer ?
#
loop_
_entity_poly.entity_id
_entity_poly.type
_entity_poly.pdbx_seq_one_letter_code
_entity_poly.pdbx_strand_id
1 'polypeptide(L)'
;MFVNLCKKIYFRLTGKISKNLNFKDLDHFYPEIKKGRVIKVYDGDTITIAARVPKLKNRKIYKFNIRLNRIDTPEIRSQNPLEKELAIKIRNKLSEKIMNKMINVKILKTDKYGRYLAEIFYKKENINNWLLNNNYASEYNGGKKLSFSKLPYFNPRIDKVVDSNIVEARIINPNNITIYDEENKTKDYYLIE
;
A
#
# COMPACT_ATOMS: atom_id res chain seq x y z
N MET A 1 2.88 26.50 34.14
CA MET A 1 3.25 27.25 32.93
C MET A 1 4.72 27.68 32.89
N PHE A 2 5.29 28.21 33.97
CA PHE A 2 6.70 28.64 34.06
C PHE A 2 7.75 27.53 33.87
N VAL A 3 7.54 26.33 34.39
CA VAL A 3 8.50 25.21 34.31
C VAL A 3 8.76 24.76 32.87
N ASN A 4 7.74 24.79 32.00
CA ASN A 4 7.88 24.44 30.58
C ASN A 4 8.65 25.50 29.77
N LEU A 5 8.54 26.77 30.18
CA LEU A 5 9.26 27.86 29.53
C LEU A 5 10.77 27.80 29.86
N CYS A 6 11.13 27.53 31.10
CA CYS A 6 12.53 27.36 31.52
C CYS A 6 13.20 26.17 30.83
N LYS A 7 12.53 25.02 30.70
CA LYS A 7 13.02 23.86 29.94
C LYS A 7 13.29 24.17 28.49
N LYS A 8 12.37 24.90 27.81
CA LYS A 8 12.55 25.35 26.42
C LYS A 8 13.72 26.31 26.25
N ILE A 9 13.90 27.24 27.19
CA ILE A 9 15.00 28.20 27.16
C ILE A 9 16.35 27.49 27.40
N TYR A 10 16.43 26.56 28.35
CA TYR A 10 17.62 25.77 28.62
C TYR A 10 18.11 24.99 27.41
N PHE A 11 17.20 24.26 26.73
CA PHE A 11 17.51 23.51 25.50
C PHE A 11 17.95 24.45 24.35
N ARG A 12 17.32 25.61 24.22
CA ARG A 12 17.65 26.60 23.17
C ARG A 12 19.06 27.21 23.37
N LEU A 13 19.50 27.34 24.59
CA LEU A 13 20.80 27.92 24.93
C LEU A 13 21.94 26.92 24.97
N THR A 14 21.68 25.69 25.40
CA THR A 14 22.72 24.69 25.66
C THR A 14 22.77 23.53 24.68
N GLY A 15 21.67 23.29 23.93
CA GLY A 15 21.47 22.10 23.10
C GLY A 15 21.43 20.78 23.88
N LYS A 16 21.50 20.82 25.21
CA LYS A 16 21.56 19.64 26.08
C LYS A 16 20.17 19.09 26.39
N ILE A 17 20.00 17.78 26.22
CA ILE A 17 18.78 17.06 26.59
C ILE A 17 18.81 16.81 28.10
N SER A 18 17.68 17.14 28.78
CA SER A 18 17.56 16.91 30.25
C SER A 18 17.67 15.42 30.58
N LYS A 19 18.38 15.07 31.63
CA LYS A 19 18.45 13.69 32.15
C LYS A 19 17.13 13.23 32.80
N ASN A 20 16.24 14.17 33.16
CA ASN A 20 14.97 13.89 33.84
C ASN A 20 13.78 13.86 32.86
N LEU A 21 13.96 13.35 31.65
CA LEU A 21 12.89 13.15 30.70
C LEU A 21 12.15 11.85 31.04
N ASN A 22 10.81 11.96 31.12
CA ASN A 22 9.97 10.79 31.21
C ASN A 22 9.56 10.38 29.79
N PHE A 23 9.64 9.08 29.49
CA PHE A 23 9.23 8.53 28.20
C PHE A 23 7.79 8.92 27.81
N LYS A 24 6.88 8.97 28.80
CA LYS A 24 5.46 9.35 28.59
C LYS A 24 5.26 10.82 28.21
N ASP A 25 6.25 11.67 28.47
CA ASP A 25 6.17 13.10 28.17
C ASP A 25 6.72 13.44 26.78
N LEU A 26 7.13 12.43 26.02
CA LEU A 26 7.74 12.59 24.70
C LEU A 26 6.81 12.10 23.61
N ASP A 27 6.53 12.96 22.65
CA ASP A 27 5.79 12.60 21.45
C ASP A 27 6.69 12.01 20.37
N HIS A 28 6.20 11.03 19.66
CA HIS A 28 6.82 10.60 18.41
C HIS A 28 6.81 11.71 17.38
N PHE A 29 7.90 11.86 16.64
CA PHE A 29 7.98 12.86 15.58
C PHE A 29 7.40 12.32 14.28
N TYR A 30 6.16 12.73 13.98
CA TYR A 30 5.45 12.42 12.73
C TYR A 30 5.15 13.72 11.98
N PRO A 31 6.06 14.23 11.15
CA PRO A 31 5.84 15.45 10.42
C PRO A 31 4.74 15.31 9.37
N GLU A 32 3.96 16.38 9.20
CA GLU A 32 2.97 16.47 8.13
C GLU A 32 3.67 16.52 6.76
N ILE A 33 3.23 15.64 5.85
CA ILE A 33 3.72 15.55 4.48
C ILE A 33 2.52 15.55 3.55
N LYS A 34 2.50 16.50 2.61
CA LYS A 34 1.40 16.65 1.64
C LYS A 34 1.74 16.12 0.26
N LYS A 35 3.04 15.99 -0.07
CA LYS A 35 3.52 15.64 -1.41
C LYS A 35 4.89 14.98 -1.33
N GLY A 36 5.13 13.99 -2.19
CA GLY A 36 6.43 13.34 -2.29
C GLY A 36 6.60 12.56 -3.59
N ARG A 37 7.86 12.22 -3.91
CA ARG A 37 8.19 11.36 -5.04
C ARG A 37 8.24 9.91 -4.58
N VAL A 38 7.53 9.02 -5.28
CA VAL A 38 7.62 7.59 -5.01
C VAL A 38 9.01 7.09 -5.41
N ILE A 39 9.72 6.48 -4.46
CA ILE A 39 11.08 5.95 -4.67
C ILE A 39 11.14 4.44 -4.50
N LYS A 40 10.10 3.82 -3.95
CA LYS A 40 9.98 2.37 -3.84
C LYS A 40 8.51 1.97 -3.72
N VAL A 41 8.12 0.92 -4.43
CA VAL A 41 6.90 0.18 -4.21
C VAL A 41 7.32 -1.16 -3.62
N TYR A 42 6.93 -1.41 -2.37
CA TYR A 42 7.33 -2.62 -1.64
C TYR A 42 6.34 -3.76 -1.87
N ASP A 43 5.06 -3.49 -1.64
CA ASP A 43 3.91 -4.35 -1.88
C ASP A 43 2.83 -3.58 -2.64
N GLY A 44 1.71 -4.23 -2.98
CA GLY A 44 0.57 -3.57 -3.62
C GLY A 44 -0.06 -2.45 -2.78
N ASP A 45 0.22 -2.38 -1.48
CA ASP A 45 -0.33 -1.40 -0.56
C ASP A 45 0.71 -0.65 0.30
N THR A 46 1.99 -0.92 0.09
CA THR A 46 3.08 -0.29 0.86
C THR A 46 4.13 0.31 -0.06
N ILE A 47 4.34 1.63 0.08
CA ILE A 47 5.29 2.39 -0.72
C ILE A 47 6.23 3.21 0.16
N THR A 48 7.35 3.64 -0.41
CA THR A 48 8.23 4.64 0.21
C THR A 48 8.29 5.87 -0.70
N ILE A 49 8.15 7.05 -0.10
CA ILE A 49 8.30 8.32 -0.79
C ILE A 49 9.50 9.10 -0.28
N ALA A 50 10.07 9.92 -1.13
CA ALA A 50 11.02 10.96 -0.79
C ALA A 50 10.28 12.29 -0.72
N ALA A 51 10.34 12.96 0.42
CA ALA A 51 9.65 14.24 0.63
C ALA A 51 10.47 15.19 1.51
N ARG A 52 10.18 16.48 1.36
CA ARG A 52 10.64 17.51 2.30
C ARG A 52 9.59 17.68 3.39
N VAL A 53 10.05 18.01 4.58
CA VAL A 53 9.20 18.37 5.71
C VAL A 53 9.05 19.89 5.75
N PRO A 54 7.88 20.45 5.44
CA PRO A 54 7.72 21.90 5.30
C PRO A 54 8.10 22.69 6.56
N LYS A 55 7.83 22.14 7.75
CA LYS A 55 8.15 22.77 9.03
C LYS A 55 9.62 22.73 9.41
N LEU A 56 10.40 21.84 8.81
CA LEU A 56 11.86 21.84 8.98
C LEU A 56 12.47 22.77 7.95
N LYS A 57 12.98 23.91 8.38
CA LYS A 57 13.62 24.92 7.51
C LYS A 57 14.90 24.41 6.80
N ASN A 58 15.30 23.16 7.05
CA ASN A 58 16.37 22.50 6.32
C ASN A 58 15.87 22.04 4.93
N ARG A 59 16.72 22.11 3.92
CA ARG A 59 16.39 21.67 2.56
C ARG A 59 16.50 20.16 2.35
N LYS A 60 16.63 19.38 3.43
CA LYS A 60 16.85 17.92 3.36
C LYS A 60 15.61 17.19 2.87
N ILE A 61 15.84 16.09 2.20
CA ILE A 61 14.83 15.15 1.72
C ILE A 61 14.90 13.92 2.62
N TYR A 62 13.75 13.43 3.05
CA TYR A 62 13.60 12.28 3.93
C TYR A 62 12.78 11.18 3.26
N LYS A 63 13.01 9.94 3.71
CA LYS A 63 12.20 8.78 3.31
C LYS A 63 11.04 8.61 4.27
N PHE A 64 9.85 8.34 3.72
CA PHE A 64 8.65 8.06 4.50
C PHE A 64 7.96 6.82 3.98
N ASN A 65 7.68 5.88 4.87
CA ASN A 65 6.94 4.67 4.55
C ASN A 65 5.45 4.95 4.69
N ILE A 66 4.70 4.60 3.65
CA ILE A 66 3.26 4.79 3.57
C ILE A 66 2.60 3.43 3.36
N ARG A 67 1.63 3.11 4.19
CA ARG A 67 0.67 2.04 4.01
C ARG A 67 -0.61 2.65 3.46
N LEU A 68 -1.08 2.19 2.33
CA LEU A 68 -2.33 2.67 1.74
C LEU A 68 -3.49 2.29 2.66
N ASN A 69 -4.28 3.29 3.04
CA ASN A 69 -5.32 3.12 4.04
C ASN A 69 -6.55 2.43 3.45
N ARG A 70 -7.25 1.63 4.29
CA ARG A 70 -8.52 0.96 3.98
C ARG A 70 -8.45 -0.09 2.87
N ILE A 71 -7.27 -0.53 2.50
CA ILE A 71 -7.09 -1.60 1.53
C ILE A 71 -6.12 -2.65 2.04
N ASP A 72 -6.26 -3.87 1.54
CA ASP A 72 -5.32 -4.96 1.72
C ASP A 72 -5.04 -5.62 0.37
N THR A 73 -3.78 -6.03 0.17
CA THR A 73 -3.32 -6.70 -1.04
C THR A 73 -2.65 -8.02 -0.69
N PRO A 74 -2.54 -8.97 -1.64
CA PRO A 74 -1.75 -10.17 -1.46
C PRO A 74 -0.32 -9.87 -1.01
N GLU A 75 0.25 -10.73 -0.19
CA GLU A 75 1.57 -10.52 0.42
C GLU A 75 2.69 -11.18 -0.38
N ILE A 76 3.74 -10.44 -0.75
CA ILE A 76 4.93 -10.98 -1.44
C ILE A 76 5.64 -12.05 -0.60
N ARG A 77 5.53 -11.97 0.73
CA ARG A 77 6.14 -12.93 1.66
C ARG A 77 5.26 -14.13 1.99
N SER A 78 4.11 -14.27 1.32
CA SER A 78 3.23 -15.43 1.53
C SER A 78 3.96 -16.74 1.24
N GLN A 79 3.64 -17.79 2.01
CA GLN A 79 4.06 -19.15 1.74
C GLN A 79 3.28 -19.78 0.58
N ASN A 80 2.11 -19.22 0.23
CA ASN A 80 1.32 -19.66 -0.91
C ASN A 80 1.95 -19.11 -2.21
N PRO A 81 2.43 -19.99 -3.13
CA PRO A 81 3.06 -19.55 -4.37
C PRO A 81 2.15 -18.70 -5.27
N LEU A 82 0.84 -19.01 -5.31
CA LEU A 82 -0.14 -18.28 -6.10
C LEU A 82 -0.36 -16.88 -5.56
N GLU A 83 -0.48 -16.76 -4.24
CA GLU A 83 -0.58 -15.44 -3.59
C GLU A 83 0.65 -14.59 -3.85
N LYS A 84 1.85 -15.19 -3.74
CA LYS A 84 3.12 -14.51 -4.00
C LYS A 84 3.23 -14.02 -5.44
N GLU A 85 2.87 -14.86 -6.43
CA GLU A 85 2.89 -14.48 -7.84
C GLU A 85 1.96 -13.29 -8.09
N LEU A 86 0.75 -13.35 -7.56
CA LEU A 86 -0.23 -12.28 -7.68
C LEU A 86 0.23 -10.99 -6.98
N ALA A 87 0.79 -11.10 -5.78
CA ALA A 87 1.35 -9.96 -5.06
C ALA A 87 2.43 -9.24 -5.88
N ILE A 88 3.30 -10.00 -6.56
CA ILE A 88 4.33 -9.46 -7.46
C ILE A 88 3.67 -8.73 -8.64
N LYS A 89 2.66 -9.32 -9.27
CA LYS A 89 1.93 -8.72 -10.40
C LYS A 89 1.29 -7.39 -10.00
N ILE A 90 0.57 -7.36 -8.87
CA ILE A 90 -0.08 -6.15 -8.35
C ILE A 90 0.95 -5.07 -8.01
N ARG A 91 2.03 -5.42 -7.31
CA ARG A 91 3.13 -4.50 -7.04
C ARG A 91 3.70 -3.90 -8.33
N ASN A 92 3.89 -4.71 -9.37
CA ASN A 92 4.42 -4.23 -10.64
C ASN A 92 3.43 -3.26 -11.31
N LYS A 93 2.14 -3.57 -11.33
CA LYS A 93 1.08 -2.67 -11.85
C LYS A 93 1.05 -1.33 -11.11
N LEU A 94 1.13 -1.37 -9.77
CA LEU A 94 1.24 -0.14 -8.98
C LEU A 94 2.54 0.60 -9.28
N SER A 95 3.66 -0.11 -9.41
CA SER A 95 4.96 0.49 -9.75
C SER A 95 4.94 1.17 -11.13
N GLU A 96 4.42 0.55 -12.16
CA GLU A 96 4.23 1.14 -13.49
C GLU A 96 3.45 2.46 -13.42
N LYS A 97 2.41 2.50 -12.58
CA LYS A 97 1.54 3.66 -12.44
C LYS A 97 2.19 4.83 -11.70
N ILE A 98 2.91 4.57 -10.60
CA ILE A 98 3.35 5.65 -9.69
C ILE A 98 4.85 5.71 -9.41
N MET A 99 5.69 4.76 -9.83
CA MET A 99 7.13 4.81 -9.58
C MET A 99 7.74 6.08 -10.19
N ASN A 100 8.63 6.72 -9.43
CA ASN A 100 9.27 7.98 -9.79
C ASN A 100 8.31 9.16 -10.01
N LYS A 101 7.02 9.02 -9.76
CA LYS A 101 6.03 10.09 -9.90
C LYS A 101 5.92 10.91 -8.62
N MET A 102 5.57 12.19 -8.78
CA MET A 102 5.16 13.05 -7.67
C MET A 102 3.69 12.77 -7.36
N ILE A 103 3.41 12.39 -6.12
CA ILE A 103 2.06 12.12 -5.63
C ILE A 103 1.68 13.10 -4.52
N ASN A 104 0.38 13.36 -4.38
CA ASN A 104 -0.16 14.01 -3.21
C ASN A 104 -0.52 12.94 -2.17
N VAL A 105 -0.36 13.28 -0.89
CA VAL A 105 -0.55 12.37 0.24
C VAL A 105 -1.51 13.02 1.23
N LYS A 106 -2.59 12.32 1.56
CA LYS A 106 -3.52 12.66 2.63
C LYS A 106 -3.30 11.68 3.77
N ILE A 107 -2.50 12.10 4.75
CA ILE A 107 -2.21 11.30 5.95
C ILE A 107 -3.45 11.30 6.84
N LEU A 108 -3.83 10.12 7.34
CA LEU A 108 -4.95 9.93 8.26
C LEU A 108 -4.45 9.64 9.67
N LYS A 109 -3.49 8.74 9.81
CA LYS A 109 -2.85 8.37 11.08
C LYS A 109 -1.52 7.66 10.82
N THR A 110 -0.85 7.25 11.88
CA THR A 110 0.31 6.34 11.84
C THR A 110 -0.07 4.96 12.40
N ASP A 111 0.55 3.92 11.89
CA ASP A 111 0.38 2.57 12.42
C ASP A 111 1.41 2.27 13.54
N LYS A 112 1.25 1.12 14.18
CA LYS A 112 2.15 0.67 15.26
C LYS A 112 3.60 0.40 14.82
N TYR A 113 3.85 0.37 13.51
CA TYR A 113 5.18 0.16 12.92
C TYR A 113 5.82 1.48 12.45
N GLY A 114 5.17 2.62 12.70
CA GLY A 114 5.66 3.95 12.32
C GLY A 114 5.43 4.31 10.85
N ARG A 115 4.58 3.56 10.13
CA ARG A 115 4.19 3.91 8.76
C ARG A 115 3.02 4.88 8.80
N TYR A 116 2.97 5.81 7.84
CA TYR A 116 1.79 6.63 7.62
C TYR A 116 0.68 5.81 6.96
N LEU A 117 -0.51 5.82 7.55
CA LEU A 117 -1.73 5.35 6.91
C LEU A 117 -2.31 6.52 6.12
N ALA A 118 -2.36 6.39 4.81
CA ALA A 118 -2.72 7.50 3.94
C ALA A 118 -3.53 7.07 2.71
N GLU A 119 -4.26 8.04 2.17
CA GLU A 119 -4.73 8.02 0.79
C GLU A 119 -3.71 8.76 -0.07
N ILE A 120 -3.40 8.21 -1.24
CA ILE A 120 -2.48 8.82 -2.18
C ILE A 120 -3.16 9.15 -3.50
N PHE A 121 -2.71 10.23 -4.14
CA PHE A 121 -3.33 10.73 -5.37
C PHE A 121 -2.25 11.01 -6.42
N TYR A 122 -2.48 10.52 -7.63
CA TYR A 122 -1.68 10.82 -8.80
C TYR A 122 -2.58 11.37 -9.91
N LYS A 123 -2.24 12.54 -10.48
CA LYS A 123 -3.07 13.23 -11.49
C LYS A 123 -4.55 13.35 -11.09
N LYS A 124 -4.82 13.71 -9.83
CA LYS A 124 -6.15 13.80 -9.20
C LYS A 124 -6.87 12.45 -8.97
N GLU A 125 -6.37 11.33 -9.49
CA GLU A 125 -6.91 10.01 -9.25
C GLU A 125 -6.49 9.50 -7.86
N ASN A 126 -7.45 8.96 -7.09
CA ASN A 126 -7.18 8.25 -5.84
C ASN A 126 -6.66 6.85 -6.16
N ILE A 127 -5.40 6.58 -5.82
CA ILE A 127 -4.74 5.30 -6.13
C ILE A 127 -5.26 4.16 -5.25
N ASN A 128 -5.71 4.44 -4.02
CA ASN A 128 -6.34 3.43 -3.17
C ASN A 128 -7.61 2.90 -3.85
N ASN A 129 -8.47 3.80 -4.35
CA ASN A 129 -9.67 3.43 -5.09
C ASN A 129 -9.35 2.77 -6.43
N TRP A 130 -8.31 3.23 -7.12
CA TRP A 130 -7.86 2.59 -8.36
C TRP A 130 -7.50 1.12 -8.14
N LEU A 131 -6.79 0.79 -7.04
CA LEU A 131 -6.47 -0.60 -6.69
C LEU A 131 -7.73 -1.43 -6.42
N LEU A 132 -8.70 -0.87 -5.70
CA LEU A 132 -10.00 -1.54 -5.45
C LEU A 132 -10.78 -1.77 -6.75
N ASN A 133 -10.91 -0.73 -7.57
CA ASN A 133 -11.71 -0.78 -8.81
C ASN A 133 -11.14 -1.73 -9.86
N ASN A 134 -9.82 -2.00 -9.82
CA ASN A 134 -9.17 -2.98 -10.70
C ASN A 134 -9.02 -4.35 -10.05
N ASN A 135 -9.66 -4.60 -8.91
CA ASN A 135 -9.55 -5.85 -8.15
C ASN A 135 -8.11 -6.23 -7.75
N TYR A 136 -7.24 -5.23 -7.58
CA TYR A 136 -5.86 -5.42 -7.11
C TYR A 136 -5.77 -5.38 -5.58
N ALA A 137 -6.82 -4.96 -4.91
CA ALA A 137 -6.94 -4.90 -3.45
C ALA A 137 -8.36 -5.23 -3.01
N SER A 138 -8.49 -5.67 -1.77
CA SER A 138 -9.78 -5.78 -1.06
C SER A 138 -9.92 -4.65 -0.05
N GLU A 139 -11.16 -4.32 0.33
CA GLU A 139 -11.40 -3.39 1.44
C GLU A 139 -10.90 -3.96 2.77
N TYR A 140 -10.27 -3.11 3.57
CA TYR A 140 -9.73 -3.49 4.87
C TYR A 140 -9.91 -2.36 5.89
N ASN A 141 -10.78 -2.59 6.85
CA ASN A 141 -11.09 -1.63 7.92
C ASN A 141 -10.39 -1.96 9.27
N GLY A 142 -9.38 -2.84 9.23
CA GLY A 142 -8.69 -3.35 10.41
C GLY A 142 -9.24 -4.71 10.86
N GLY A 143 -8.54 -5.37 11.78
CA GLY A 143 -8.89 -6.70 12.28
C GLY A 143 -8.15 -7.84 11.58
N LYS A 144 -8.81 -9.00 11.48
CA LYS A 144 -8.25 -10.18 10.81
C LYS A 144 -8.33 -10.01 9.30
N LYS A 145 -7.20 -10.18 8.60
CA LYS A 145 -7.16 -10.18 7.14
C LYS A 145 -8.01 -11.32 6.58
N LEU A 146 -8.65 -11.08 5.44
CA LEU A 146 -9.27 -12.16 4.67
C LEU A 146 -8.17 -13.10 4.18
N SER A 147 -8.41 -14.41 4.23
CA SER A 147 -7.48 -15.34 3.63
C SER A 147 -7.52 -15.18 2.10
N PHE A 148 -6.38 -15.38 1.46
CA PHE A 148 -6.26 -15.29 0.01
C PHE A 148 -7.30 -16.10 -0.75
N SER A 149 -7.61 -17.32 -0.27
CA SER A 149 -8.62 -18.21 -0.84
C SER A 149 -10.06 -17.68 -0.79
N LYS A 150 -10.32 -16.65 0.02
CA LYS A 150 -11.66 -16.01 0.17
C LYS A 150 -11.81 -14.71 -0.60
N LEU A 151 -10.80 -14.31 -1.36
CA LEU A 151 -10.87 -13.10 -2.19
C LEU A 151 -11.60 -13.43 -3.50
N PRO A 152 -12.81 -12.89 -3.73
CA PRO A 152 -13.72 -13.34 -4.79
C PRO A 152 -13.23 -13.05 -6.21
N TYR A 153 -12.13 -12.33 -6.38
CA TYR A 153 -11.70 -11.79 -7.68
C TYR A 153 -10.30 -12.26 -8.12
N PHE A 154 -9.66 -13.13 -7.33
CA PHE A 154 -8.32 -13.60 -7.65
C PHE A 154 -8.34 -15.06 -8.09
N ASN A 155 -8.57 -15.29 -9.38
CA ASN A 155 -8.26 -16.58 -9.97
C ASN A 155 -6.95 -16.44 -10.77
N PRO A 156 -5.79 -16.81 -10.22
CA PRO A 156 -4.50 -16.71 -10.90
C PRO A 156 -4.41 -17.62 -12.13
N ARG A 157 -5.33 -18.57 -12.29
CA ARG A 157 -5.43 -19.41 -13.49
C ARG A 157 -6.06 -18.65 -14.65
N ILE A 158 -7.05 -17.78 -14.40
CA ILE A 158 -7.66 -16.93 -15.46
C ILE A 158 -6.60 -15.96 -16.00
N ASP A 159 -5.83 -15.33 -15.13
CA ASP A 159 -4.80 -14.36 -15.53
C ASP A 159 -3.64 -14.97 -16.35
N LYS A 160 -3.32 -16.26 -16.16
CA LYS A 160 -2.32 -16.96 -17.00
C LYS A 160 -2.85 -17.34 -18.38
N VAL A 161 -4.15 -17.51 -18.48
CA VAL A 161 -4.80 -17.96 -19.70
C VAL A 161 -5.16 -16.77 -20.62
N VAL A 162 -5.41 -15.58 -20.07
CA VAL A 162 -5.76 -14.38 -20.84
C VAL A 162 -4.57 -13.76 -21.60
N ASP A 163 -3.32 -14.11 -21.26
CA ASP A 163 -2.13 -13.52 -21.90
C ASP A 163 -1.71 -14.20 -23.21
N SER A 164 -2.39 -15.26 -23.66
CA SER A 164 -2.13 -15.91 -24.95
C SER A 164 -3.41 -16.49 -25.56
N ASN A 165 -4.01 -15.77 -26.49
CA ASN A 165 -5.03 -16.27 -27.46
C ASN A 165 -6.38 -16.70 -26.92
N ILE A 166 -6.93 -16.08 -25.88
CA ILE A 166 -8.30 -16.35 -25.41
C ILE A 166 -9.22 -15.20 -25.77
N VAL A 167 -10.24 -15.50 -26.55
CA VAL A 167 -11.22 -14.54 -27.04
C VAL A 167 -12.33 -14.26 -25.99
N GLU A 168 -12.66 -15.22 -25.14
CA GLU A 168 -13.71 -15.04 -24.14
C GLU A 168 -13.63 -16.08 -23.01
N ALA A 169 -13.67 -15.64 -21.74
CA ALA A 169 -13.84 -16.50 -20.59
C ALA A 169 -15.22 -16.22 -19.95
N ARG A 170 -16.10 -17.21 -19.89
CA ARG A 170 -17.41 -17.10 -19.21
C ARG A 170 -17.39 -17.91 -17.93
N ILE A 171 -17.68 -17.26 -16.82
CA ILE A 171 -17.91 -17.93 -15.53
C ILE A 171 -19.39 -18.36 -15.52
N ILE A 172 -19.64 -19.65 -15.70
CA ILE A 172 -20.98 -20.22 -15.66
C ILE A 172 -21.38 -20.61 -14.23
N ASN A 173 -20.38 -20.93 -13.40
CA ASN A 173 -20.57 -21.34 -12.00
C ASN A 173 -19.28 -20.99 -11.23
N PRO A 174 -19.33 -20.57 -9.95
CA PRO A 174 -18.14 -20.26 -9.15
C PRO A 174 -17.13 -21.43 -9.04
N ASN A 175 -17.54 -22.65 -9.34
CA ASN A 175 -16.67 -23.83 -9.32
C ASN A 175 -16.24 -24.33 -10.70
N ASN A 176 -16.78 -23.79 -11.80
CA ASN A 176 -16.46 -24.22 -13.17
C ASN A 176 -16.18 -23.01 -14.06
N ILE A 177 -15.07 -23.05 -14.76
CA ILE A 177 -14.68 -22.04 -15.74
C ILE A 177 -14.61 -22.72 -17.09
N THR A 178 -15.42 -22.26 -18.04
CA THR A 178 -15.35 -22.67 -19.42
C THR A 178 -14.61 -21.62 -20.23
N ILE A 179 -13.57 -22.02 -20.92
CA ILE A 179 -12.71 -21.16 -21.73
C ILE A 179 -12.92 -21.53 -23.20
N TYR A 180 -13.12 -20.50 -24.02
CA TYR A 180 -13.24 -20.63 -25.48
C TYR A 180 -11.91 -20.19 -26.11
N ASP A 181 -11.30 -21.03 -26.96
CA ASP A 181 -10.18 -20.65 -27.80
C ASP A 181 -10.63 -20.05 -29.14
N GLU A 182 -9.72 -19.55 -29.98
CA GLU A 182 -10.03 -18.96 -31.28
C GLU A 182 -10.74 -19.93 -32.27
N GLU A 183 -10.68 -21.23 -31.98
CA GLU A 183 -11.34 -22.28 -32.78
C GLU A 183 -12.69 -22.70 -32.19
N ASN A 184 -13.24 -22.00 -31.19
CA ASN A 184 -14.49 -22.34 -30.48
C ASN A 184 -14.48 -23.73 -29.81
N LYS A 185 -13.31 -24.25 -29.45
CA LYS A 185 -13.19 -25.49 -28.68
C LYS A 185 -13.30 -25.19 -27.20
N THR A 186 -14.28 -25.77 -26.53
CA THR A 186 -14.48 -25.64 -25.08
C THR A 186 -13.56 -26.57 -24.32
N LYS A 187 -12.87 -26.04 -23.30
CA LYS A 187 -12.19 -26.83 -22.27
C LYS A 187 -12.78 -26.49 -20.91
N ASP A 188 -13.40 -27.49 -20.29
CA ASP A 188 -13.92 -27.35 -18.93
C ASP A 188 -12.81 -27.61 -17.91
N TYR A 189 -12.66 -26.67 -16.98
CA TYR A 189 -11.74 -26.81 -15.86
C TYR A 189 -12.54 -26.89 -14.56
N TYR A 190 -12.38 -27.99 -13.83
CA TYR A 190 -12.96 -28.19 -12.51
C TYR A 190 -11.99 -27.67 -11.45
N LEU A 191 -12.50 -26.85 -10.54
CA LEU A 191 -11.74 -26.50 -9.33
C LEU A 191 -11.80 -27.70 -8.39
N ILE A 192 -10.68 -28.38 -8.21
CA ILE A 192 -10.51 -29.41 -7.18
C ILE A 192 -10.36 -28.68 -5.85
N GLU A 193 -11.23 -29.02 -4.87
CA GLU A 193 -11.21 -28.51 -3.50
C GLU A 193 -9.87 -28.77 -2.78
#